data_04c5ee2d30b8304bc7f7183ab8acd4a5
#
_entry.id   04c5ee2d30b8304bc7f7183ab8acd4a5
#
_cell.length_a   1.000
_cell.length_b   1.000
_cell.length_c   1.000
_cell.angle_alpha   90.00
_cell.angle_beta   90.00
_cell.angle_gamma   90.00
#
_symmetry.space_group_name_H-M   'P 1'
#
loop_
_entity.id
_entity.type
_entity.pdbx_description
1 polymer ?
#
loop_
_entity_poly.entity_id
_entity_poly.type
_entity_poly.pdbx_seq_one_letter_code
_entity_poly.pdbx_strand_id
1 'polypeptide(L)'
;MSTVTSLHTSDFYRVLFDHSSDAHFIMNQGEIIDCNVAAIELLGCSTKADVLHLHPATLSPETQPNGKLSRDESQMHDAIAREKGWHRFEWIHRKINGEMFPVEVTLNAISIDDKEFTLVVWHDLTLQKQYEEKIVATSNALQAANNKLHEDLEAAALVQRSLMPRNDWKAPGLATKLVYLPSEQLSGDILNIFQLRDGLVGFYCLDVTGHGVAASLLAVIASHLLSPFSHHSLVKHSNDQHFSPREVLTRLNQEFQCHEGRLQFMTITYGVIDVSQKKMNYACAGHPGPILVKSHGEVKQLDHPGFPIGIVPDASYEEHELFLEAGDRIYIYSDGLPEAQSSGGQFFEVKQLLSNLLQYRKLNLSCSVRNLTQAVESWCSPARPRDDISVMGLELCAT
;
A
#
# COMPACT_ATOMS: atom_id res chain seq x y z
N MET A 1 -24.43 -61.26 -12.21
CA MET A 1 -25.04 -61.26 -10.87
C MET A 1 -23.90 -61.34 -9.87
N SER A 2 -23.51 -60.21 -9.34
CA SER A 2 -22.43 -60.08 -8.36
C SER A 2 -23.00 -60.41 -7.00
N THR A 3 -22.50 -61.47 -6.39
CA THR A 3 -22.78 -61.87 -5.00
C THR A 3 -22.25 -60.78 -4.07
N VAL A 4 -23.14 -59.96 -3.57
CA VAL A 4 -22.87 -59.14 -2.39
C VAL A 4 -22.82 -60.11 -1.21
N THR A 5 -21.60 -60.44 -0.79
CA THR A 5 -21.34 -61.18 0.44
C THR A 5 -21.94 -60.35 1.58
N SER A 6 -22.94 -60.86 2.31
CA SER A 6 -23.51 -60.25 3.50
C SER A 6 -22.40 -60.22 4.58
N LEU A 7 -21.69 -59.14 4.68
CA LEU A 7 -20.86 -58.85 5.87
C LEU A 7 -21.78 -58.89 7.07
N HIS A 8 -21.49 -59.74 8.06
CA HIS A 8 -22.20 -59.71 9.33
C HIS A 8 -22.09 -58.31 9.91
N THR A 9 -23.17 -57.76 10.44
CA THR A 9 -23.24 -56.39 10.93
C THR A 9 -22.12 -56.08 11.93
N SER A 10 -21.69 -57.06 12.73
CA SER A 10 -20.55 -56.96 13.65
C SER A 10 -19.21 -56.72 12.93
N ASP A 11 -18.98 -57.37 11.78
CA ASP A 11 -17.73 -57.22 11.03
C ASP A 11 -17.63 -55.84 10.38
N PHE A 12 -18.77 -55.29 9.96
CA PHE A 12 -18.83 -53.94 9.39
C PHE A 12 -18.45 -52.86 10.41
N TYR A 13 -18.99 -52.89 11.63
CA TYR A 13 -18.62 -51.92 12.68
C TYR A 13 -17.17 -52.07 13.12
N ARG A 14 -16.63 -53.26 13.14
CA ARG A 14 -15.22 -53.51 13.45
C ARG A 14 -14.29 -52.89 12.40
N VAL A 15 -14.63 -53.05 11.13
CA VAL A 15 -13.86 -52.43 10.04
C VAL A 15 -13.89 -50.91 10.16
N LEU A 16 -15.03 -50.26 10.42
CA LEU A 16 -15.12 -48.81 10.62
C LEU A 16 -14.28 -48.35 11.80
N PHE A 17 -14.29 -49.06 12.91
CA PHE A 17 -13.51 -48.76 14.10
C PHE A 17 -12.00 -48.85 13.83
N ASP A 18 -11.56 -49.97 13.25
CA ASP A 18 -10.14 -50.23 13.01
C ASP A 18 -9.53 -49.36 11.87
N HIS A 19 -10.35 -48.92 10.89
CA HIS A 19 -9.89 -48.07 9.77
C HIS A 19 -10.17 -46.58 9.95
N SER A 20 -10.64 -46.13 11.12
CA SER A 20 -10.72 -44.70 11.43
C SER A 20 -9.32 -44.10 11.49
N SER A 21 -9.16 -42.90 10.94
CA SER A 21 -7.93 -42.11 11.03
C SER A 21 -7.70 -41.50 12.42
N ASP A 22 -8.79 -41.34 13.20
CA ASP A 22 -8.68 -40.87 14.57
C ASP A 22 -8.45 -42.02 15.54
N ALA A 23 -7.74 -41.76 16.62
CA ALA A 23 -7.51 -42.75 17.67
C ALA A 23 -8.79 -42.98 18.49
N HIS A 24 -9.29 -44.21 18.48
CA HIS A 24 -10.50 -44.61 19.20
C HIS A 24 -10.14 -45.57 20.33
N PHE A 25 -10.73 -45.33 21.51
CA PHE A 25 -10.63 -46.19 22.66
C PHE A 25 -12.02 -46.51 23.19
N ILE A 26 -12.24 -47.72 23.64
CA ILE A 26 -13.42 -48.13 24.39
C ILE A 26 -13.01 -48.32 25.85
N MET A 27 -13.69 -47.62 26.74
CA MET A 27 -13.43 -47.72 28.18
C MET A 27 -14.60 -48.32 28.92
N ASN A 28 -14.26 -49.08 29.95
CA ASN A 28 -15.21 -49.54 30.95
C ASN A 28 -14.61 -49.33 32.36
N GLN A 29 -15.36 -48.76 33.29
CA GLN A 29 -14.94 -48.48 34.67
C GLN A 29 -13.58 -47.74 34.78
N GLY A 30 -13.28 -46.84 33.82
CA GLY A 30 -12.04 -46.05 33.79
C GLY A 30 -10.84 -46.74 33.13
N GLU A 31 -10.96 -47.96 32.68
CA GLU A 31 -9.90 -48.69 31.99
C GLU A 31 -10.17 -48.84 30.50
N ILE A 32 -9.13 -48.77 29.68
CA ILE A 32 -9.20 -49.05 28.23
C ILE A 32 -9.37 -50.56 28.03
N ILE A 33 -10.48 -50.97 27.41
CA ILE A 33 -10.78 -52.38 27.11
C ILE A 33 -10.57 -52.73 25.63
N ASP A 34 -10.60 -51.77 24.72
CA ASP A 34 -10.23 -51.94 23.30
C ASP A 34 -9.76 -50.59 22.72
N CYS A 35 -8.96 -50.64 21.66
CA CYS A 35 -8.55 -49.49 20.86
C CYS A 35 -8.37 -49.89 19.40
N ASN A 36 -8.42 -48.89 18.48
CA ASN A 36 -8.18 -49.10 17.06
C ASN A 36 -6.68 -49.02 16.70
N VAL A 37 -6.36 -49.23 15.43
CA VAL A 37 -4.98 -49.17 14.91
C VAL A 37 -4.40 -47.78 15.05
N ALA A 38 -5.18 -46.73 14.74
CA ALA A 38 -4.73 -45.33 14.83
C ALA A 38 -4.32 -44.93 16.26
N ALA A 39 -4.97 -45.49 17.29
CA ALA A 39 -4.60 -45.26 18.68
C ALA A 39 -3.21 -45.83 19.03
N ILE A 40 -2.87 -47.00 18.48
CA ILE A 40 -1.55 -47.63 18.67
C ILE A 40 -0.47 -46.78 17.99
N GLU A 41 -0.71 -46.39 16.73
CA GLU A 41 0.21 -45.58 15.94
C GLU A 41 0.44 -44.21 16.59
N LEU A 42 -0.63 -43.51 16.99
CA LEU A 42 -0.57 -42.21 17.63
C LEU A 42 0.26 -42.22 18.92
N LEU A 43 0.08 -43.25 19.76
CA LEU A 43 0.81 -43.41 21.01
C LEU A 43 2.24 -43.96 20.83
N GLY A 44 2.59 -44.46 19.63
CA GLY A 44 3.88 -45.08 19.34
C GLY A 44 4.02 -46.47 20.03
N CYS A 45 2.91 -47.15 20.23
CA CYS A 45 2.87 -48.50 20.82
C CYS A 45 3.19 -49.58 19.78
N SER A 46 3.66 -50.74 20.24
CA SER A 46 3.89 -51.91 19.37
C SER A 46 2.64 -52.75 19.22
N THR A 47 1.81 -52.85 20.26
CA THR A 47 0.62 -53.70 20.32
C THR A 47 -0.52 -53.05 21.10
N LYS A 48 -1.75 -53.54 20.93
CA LYS A 48 -2.89 -53.18 21.78
C LYS A 48 -2.66 -53.46 23.26
N ALA A 49 -1.91 -54.50 23.57
CA ALA A 49 -1.63 -54.89 24.96
C ALA A 49 -0.87 -53.83 25.74
N ASP A 50 -0.12 -52.95 25.05
CA ASP A 50 0.63 -51.84 25.67
C ASP A 50 -0.30 -50.76 26.22
N VAL A 51 -1.56 -50.72 25.77
CA VAL A 51 -2.55 -49.66 26.07
C VAL A 51 -3.73 -50.24 26.92
N LEU A 52 -4.04 -51.52 26.76
CA LEU A 52 -5.15 -52.14 27.48
C LEU A 52 -4.93 -52.08 29.00
N HIS A 53 -6.02 -51.90 29.74
CA HIS A 53 -6.07 -51.75 31.21
C HIS A 53 -5.40 -50.49 31.76
N LEU A 54 -4.92 -49.59 30.91
CA LEU A 54 -4.49 -48.27 31.34
C LEU A 54 -5.67 -47.30 31.47
N HIS A 55 -5.57 -46.37 32.41
CA HIS A 55 -6.44 -45.21 32.43
C HIS A 55 -5.84 -44.12 31.52
N PRO A 56 -6.62 -43.45 30.64
CA PRO A 56 -6.08 -42.42 29.74
C PRO A 56 -5.31 -41.30 30.43
N ALA A 57 -5.63 -40.96 31.68
CA ALA A 57 -4.89 -39.97 32.46
C ALA A 57 -3.45 -40.41 32.74
N THR A 58 -3.08 -41.68 32.67
CA THR A 58 -1.69 -42.16 32.81
C THR A 58 -0.85 -41.83 31.57
N LEU A 59 -1.52 -41.65 30.43
CA LEU A 59 -0.93 -41.21 29.15
C LEU A 59 -0.91 -39.68 29.01
N SER A 60 -1.04 -38.96 30.13
CA SER A 60 -1.03 -37.50 30.20
C SER A 60 0.17 -37.01 31.02
N PRO A 61 0.61 -35.75 30.86
CA PRO A 61 1.52 -35.11 31.82
C PRO A 61 0.86 -35.01 33.21
N GLU A 62 1.65 -34.73 34.23
CA GLU A 62 1.13 -34.55 35.57
C GLU A 62 0.14 -33.39 35.67
N THR A 63 0.44 -32.28 34.94
CA THR A 63 -0.42 -31.11 34.85
C THR A 63 -0.69 -30.74 33.40
N GLN A 64 -1.90 -30.23 33.11
CA GLN A 64 -2.28 -29.65 31.84
C GLN A 64 -1.74 -28.20 31.71
N PRO A 65 -1.77 -27.57 30.51
CA PRO A 65 -1.27 -26.20 30.30
C PRO A 65 -1.96 -25.14 31.16
N ASN A 66 -3.15 -25.38 31.66
CA ASN A 66 -3.88 -24.51 32.60
C ASN A 66 -3.39 -24.62 34.05
N GLY A 67 -2.37 -25.47 34.33
CA GLY A 67 -1.77 -25.65 35.65
C GLY A 67 -2.51 -26.63 36.57
N LYS A 68 -3.61 -27.23 36.13
CA LYS A 68 -4.34 -28.22 36.94
C LYS A 68 -3.81 -29.64 36.75
N LEU A 69 -3.99 -30.48 37.75
CA LEU A 69 -3.59 -31.88 37.67
C LEU A 69 -4.45 -32.62 36.63
N SER A 70 -3.80 -33.36 35.72
CA SER A 70 -4.47 -34.11 34.67
C SER A 70 -5.48 -35.15 35.25
N ARG A 71 -5.17 -35.72 36.41
CA ARG A 71 -6.04 -36.68 37.08
C ARG A 71 -7.39 -36.04 37.49
N ASP A 72 -7.33 -34.83 38.07
CA ASP A 72 -8.54 -34.16 38.59
C ASP A 72 -9.40 -33.62 37.46
N GLU A 73 -8.78 -33.08 36.43
CA GLU A 73 -9.51 -32.60 35.26
C GLU A 73 -10.13 -33.72 34.44
N SER A 74 -9.45 -34.88 34.26
CA SER A 74 -10.01 -36.01 33.56
C SER A 74 -11.30 -36.48 34.23
N GLN A 75 -11.33 -36.55 35.56
CA GLN A 75 -12.56 -36.95 36.31
C GLN A 75 -13.70 -35.92 36.10
N MET A 76 -13.38 -34.63 36.03
CA MET A 76 -14.37 -33.60 35.74
C MET A 76 -14.95 -33.75 34.33
N HIS A 77 -14.10 -33.99 33.32
CA HIS A 77 -14.54 -34.21 31.94
C HIS A 77 -15.38 -35.47 31.79
N ASP A 78 -15.02 -36.55 32.46
CA ASP A 78 -15.80 -37.81 32.50
C ASP A 78 -17.19 -37.59 33.14
N ALA A 79 -17.27 -36.82 34.23
CA ALA A 79 -18.55 -36.49 34.87
C ALA A 79 -19.47 -35.68 33.94
N ILE A 80 -18.91 -34.70 33.22
CA ILE A 80 -19.66 -33.90 32.23
C ILE A 80 -20.17 -34.79 31.10
N ALA A 81 -19.34 -35.71 30.61
CA ALA A 81 -19.72 -36.60 29.52
C ALA A 81 -20.86 -37.55 29.95
N ARG A 82 -20.83 -38.07 31.19
CA ARG A 82 -21.92 -38.89 31.73
C ARG A 82 -23.23 -38.11 31.89
N GLU A 83 -23.15 -36.86 32.36
CA GLU A 83 -24.34 -36.00 32.55
C GLU A 83 -24.98 -35.61 31.23
N LYS A 84 -24.16 -35.22 30.22
CA LYS A 84 -24.62 -34.64 28.94
C LYS A 84 -24.76 -35.71 27.83
N GLY A 85 -24.25 -36.93 28.04
CA GLY A 85 -24.13 -37.96 27.01
C GLY A 85 -22.84 -37.89 26.18
N TRP A 86 -22.26 -36.71 26.08
CA TRP A 86 -20.97 -36.47 25.41
C TRP A 86 -20.25 -35.20 25.90
N HIS A 87 -18.91 -35.17 25.70
CA HIS A 87 -18.10 -33.97 26.01
C HIS A 87 -16.89 -33.90 25.11
N ARG A 88 -16.47 -32.66 24.72
CA ARG A 88 -15.32 -32.40 23.86
C ARG A 88 -14.46 -31.29 24.45
N PHE A 89 -13.13 -31.51 24.42
CA PHE A 89 -12.15 -30.57 24.97
C PHE A 89 -10.77 -30.80 24.39
N GLU A 90 -9.90 -29.79 24.40
CA GLU A 90 -8.47 -29.91 24.07
C GLU A 90 -7.72 -30.49 25.27
N TRP A 91 -6.72 -31.35 24.98
CA TRP A 91 -5.92 -32.01 25.99
C TRP A 91 -4.51 -32.26 25.50
N ILE A 92 -3.52 -32.31 26.44
CA ILE A 92 -2.17 -32.77 26.13
C ILE A 92 -2.03 -34.20 26.61
N HIS A 93 -1.68 -35.08 25.68
CA HIS A 93 -1.27 -36.45 26.00
C HIS A 93 0.25 -36.61 25.82
N ARG A 94 0.76 -37.74 26.29
CA ARG A 94 2.14 -38.18 26.23
C ARG A 94 2.22 -39.52 25.54
N LYS A 95 3.00 -39.65 24.46
CA LYS A 95 3.35 -40.90 23.82
C LYS A 95 4.21 -41.78 24.74
N ILE A 96 4.38 -43.03 24.41
CA ILE A 96 5.22 -43.97 25.20
C ILE A 96 6.70 -43.51 25.25
N ASN A 97 7.19 -42.89 24.20
CA ASN A 97 8.54 -42.30 24.14
C ASN A 97 8.72 -41.02 24.99
N GLY A 98 7.66 -40.54 25.64
CA GLY A 98 7.67 -39.32 26.45
C GLY A 98 7.31 -38.03 25.71
N GLU A 99 7.13 -38.04 24.40
CA GLU A 99 6.76 -36.91 23.59
C GLU A 99 5.34 -36.42 23.92
N MET A 100 5.18 -35.12 24.16
CA MET A 100 3.88 -34.50 24.40
C MET A 100 3.25 -34.10 23.08
N PHE A 101 1.94 -34.32 22.96
CA PHE A 101 1.19 -33.92 21.77
C PHE A 101 -0.23 -33.45 22.13
N PRO A 102 -0.74 -32.42 21.44
CA PRO A 102 -2.08 -31.89 21.65
C PRO A 102 -3.10 -32.74 20.90
N VAL A 103 -4.23 -32.98 21.53
CA VAL A 103 -5.38 -33.66 20.91
C VAL A 103 -6.67 -32.93 21.25
N GLU A 104 -7.67 -33.08 20.39
CA GLU A 104 -9.05 -32.86 20.74
C GLU A 104 -9.64 -34.19 21.21
N VAL A 105 -10.06 -34.27 22.46
CA VAL A 105 -10.68 -35.45 23.05
C VAL A 105 -12.20 -35.30 22.96
N THR A 106 -12.87 -36.33 22.41
CA THR A 106 -14.33 -36.45 22.49
C THR A 106 -14.67 -37.69 23.31
N LEU A 107 -15.41 -37.48 24.39
CA LEU A 107 -15.96 -38.56 25.23
C LEU A 107 -17.43 -38.74 24.89
N ASN A 108 -17.86 -39.98 24.60
CA ASN A 108 -19.27 -40.33 24.40
C ASN A 108 -19.66 -41.43 25.41
N ALA A 109 -20.59 -41.11 26.29
CA ALA A 109 -21.15 -42.08 27.25
C ALA A 109 -22.17 -43.00 26.53
N ILE A 110 -21.99 -44.31 26.60
CA ILE A 110 -22.81 -45.33 25.91
C ILE A 110 -23.25 -46.38 26.94
N SER A 111 -24.52 -46.73 26.92
CA SER A 111 -25.05 -47.83 27.72
C SER A 111 -25.42 -49.01 26.82
N ILE A 112 -24.88 -50.22 27.10
CA ILE A 112 -25.16 -51.46 26.38
C ILE A 112 -25.43 -52.54 27.44
N ASP A 113 -26.59 -53.20 27.38
CA ASP A 113 -27.00 -54.23 28.30
C ASP A 113 -26.83 -53.85 29.79
N ASP A 114 -27.30 -52.62 30.14
CA ASP A 114 -27.21 -52.08 31.50
C ASP A 114 -25.76 -51.84 31.99
N LYS A 115 -24.76 -51.91 31.11
CA LYS A 115 -23.37 -51.59 31.40
C LYS A 115 -22.98 -50.25 30.73
N GLU A 116 -22.28 -49.43 31.49
CA GLU A 116 -21.77 -48.13 30.97
C GLU A 116 -20.40 -48.30 30.34
N PHE A 117 -20.27 -47.75 29.15
CA PHE A 117 -19.02 -47.63 28.39
C PHE A 117 -18.78 -46.19 28.00
N THR A 118 -17.53 -45.82 27.78
CA THR A 118 -17.18 -44.54 27.18
C THR A 118 -16.40 -44.79 25.91
N LEU A 119 -16.92 -44.30 24.77
CA LEU A 119 -16.14 -44.19 23.54
C LEU A 119 -15.34 -42.89 23.57
N VAL A 120 -14.03 -43.02 23.55
CA VAL A 120 -13.08 -41.89 23.54
C VAL A 120 -12.47 -41.78 22.16
N VAL A 121 -12.53 -40.60 21.60
CA VAL A 121 -11.92 -40.27 20.30
C VAL A 121 -10.88 -39.20 20.53
N TRP A 122 -9.67 -39.42 20.06
CA TRP A 122 -8.60 -38.42 20.03
C TRP A 122 -8.31 -38.01 18.59
N HIS A 123 -8.47 -36.72 18.32
CA HIS A 123 -8.05 -36.14 17.08
C HIS A 123 -6.71 -35.40 17.29
N ASP A 124 -5.66 -35.77 16.56
CA ASP A 124 -4.32 -35.19 16.71
C ASP A 124 -4.30 -33.76 16.15
N LEU A 125 -4.01 -32.81 17.01
CA LEU A 125 -3.91 -31.39 16.68
C LEU A 125 -2.47 -30.94 16.38
N THR A 126 -1.48 -31.84 16.36
CA THR A 126 -0.06 -31.49 16.25
C THR A 126 0.22 -30.64 15.01
N LEU A 127 -0.21 -31.10 13.83
CA LEU A 127 -0.01 -30.36 12.58
C LEU A 127 -0.79 -29.08 12.56
N GLN A 128 -2.02 -29.06 13.06
CA GLN A 128 -2.83 -27.85 13.12
C GLN A 128 -2.15 -26.77 13.97
N LYS A 129 -1.72 -27.10 15.19
CA LYS A 129 -1.04 -26.15 16.10
C LYS A 129 0.29 -25.65 15.50
N GLN A 130 1.07 -26.51 14.83
CA GLN A 130 2.28 -26.10 14.13
C GLN A 130 2.01 -25.10 13.01
N TYR A 131 0.94 -25.31 12.22
CA TYR A 131 0.54 -24.36 11.18
C TYR A 131 0.05 -23.03 11.76
N GLU A 132 -0.75 -23.09 12.84
CA GLU A 132 -1.23 -21.87 13.53
C GLU A 132 -0.06 -21.02 14.04
N GLU A 133 0.91 -21.64 14.72
CA GLU A 133 2.14 -20.96 15.18
C GLU A 133 2.95 -20.36 14.03
N LYS A 134 3.09 -21.12 12.93
CA LYS A 134 3.81 -20.63 11.75
C LYS A 134 3.11 -19.46 11.08
N ILE A 135 1.77 -19.49 10.99
CA ILE A 135 0.97 -18.38 10.43
C ILE A 135 1.16 -17.13 11.28
N VAL A 136 1.06 -17.24 12.60
CA VAL A 136 1.24 -16.11 13.52
C VAL A 136 2.66 -15.54 13.41
N ALA A 137 3.68 -16.39 13.41
CA ALA A 137 5.08 -15.95 13.27
C ALA A 137 5.33 -15.24 11.93
N THR A 138 4.81 -15.81 10.82
CA THR A 138 4.94 -15.24 9.49
C THR A 138 4.20 -13.91 9.37
N SER A 139 2.98 -13.82 9.93
CA SER A 139 2.19 -12.59 9.96
C SER A 139 2.91 -11.47 10.71
N ASN A 140 3.47 -11.77 11.87
CA ASN A 140 4.23 -10.79 12.66
C ASN A 140 5.50 -10.31 11.94
N ALA A 141 6.23 -11.23 11.28
CA ALA A 141 7.41 -10.88 10.51
C ALA A 141 7.06 -10.00 9.29
N LEU A 142 5.98 -10.31 8.59
CA LEU A 142 5.48 -9.52 7.47
C LEU A 142 5.05 -8.12 7.92
N GLN A 143 4.34 -8.03 9.04
CA GLN A 143 3.92 -6.73 9.60
C GLN A 143 5.13 -5.88 9.98
N ALA A 144 6.15 -6.45 10.61
CA ALA A 144 7.37 -5.74 10.97
C ALA A 144 8.14 -5.24 9.73
N ALA A 145 8.24 -6.07 8.68
CA ALA A 145 8.88 -5.70 7.42
C ALA A 145 8.12 -4.57 6.70
N ASN A 146 6.78 -4.64 6.69
CA ASN A 146 5.93 -3.62 6.10
C ASN A 146 6.03 -2.27 6.82
N ASN A 147 6.04 -2.28 8.16
CA ASN A 147 6.22 -1.07 8.95
C ASN A 147 7.57 -0.41 8.65
N LYS A 148 8.64 -1.20 8.59
CA LYS A 148 9.97 -0.68 8.26
C LYS A 148 10.03 -0.08 6.86
N LEU A 149 9.45 -0.75 5.86
CA LEU A 149 9.37 -0.21 4.50
C LEU A 149 8.62 1.13 4.48
N HIS A 150 7.54 1.24 5.24
CA HIS A 150 6.77 2.47 5.35
C HIS A 150 7.59 3.63 5.93
N GLU A 151 8.33 3.38 7.02
CA GLU A 151 9.25 4.34 7.63
C GLU A 151 10.34 4.80 6.65
N ASP A 152 10.94 3.87 5.89
CA ASP A 152 11.99 4.17 4.92
C ASP A 152 11.44 5.04 3.77
N LEU A 153 10.20 4.77 3.28
CA LEU A 153 9.53 5.57 2.26
C LEU A 153 9.13 6.96 2.77
N GLU A 154 8.67 7.08 4.01
CA GLU A 154 8.39 8.39 4.63
C GLU A 154 9.66 9.25 4.74
N ALA A 155 10.77 8.64 5.13
CA ALA A 155 12.06 9.34 5.19
C ALA A 155 12.49 9.84 3.79
N ALA A 156 12.35 9.02 2.75
CA ALA A 156 12.63 9.41 1.37
C ALA A 156 11.71 10.55 0.89
N ALA A 157 10.42 10.52 1.26
CA ALA A 157 9.47 11.58 0.94
C ALA A 157 9.84 12.92 1.58
N LEU A 158 10.37 12.92 2.81
CA LEU A 158 10.87 14.13 3.45
C LEU A 158 12.06 14.73 2.68
N VAL A 159 12.97 13.89 2.20
CA VAL A 159 14.09 14.35 1.36
C VAL A 159 13.57 14.94 0.06
N GLN A 160 12.65 14.28 -0.64
CA GLN A 160 12.05 14.78 -1.87
C GLN A 160 11.38 16.13 -1.66
N ARG A 161 10.56 16.28 -0.61
CA ARG A 161 9.89 17.54 -0.26
C ARG A 161 10.88 18.69 0.05
N SER A 162 12.06 18.37 0.58
CA SER A 162 13.09 19.37 0.87
C SER A 162 13.70 20.01 -0.39
N LEU A 163 13.54 19.38 -1.56
CA LEU A 163 13.97 19.89 -2.85
C LEU A 163 12.98 20.89 -3.46
N MET A 164 11.74 20.90 -2.97
CA MET A 164 10.72 21.83 -3.42
C MET A 164 10.90 23.20 -2.75
N PRO A 165 10.50 24.29 -3.41
CA PRO A 165 10.59 25.60 -2.83
C PRO A 165 9.64 25.74 -1.64
N ARG A 166 9.94 26.68 -0.74
CA ARG A 166 9.03 27.00 0.35
C ARG A 166 7.72 27.55 -0.21
N ASN A 167 6.60 27.20 0.41
CA ASN A 167 5.26 27.61 0.00
C ASN A 167 5.04 29.14 -0.04
N ASP A 168 5.94 29.91 0.58
CA ASP A 168 5.94 31.35 0.69
C ASP A 168 7.15 32.01 -0.02
N TRP A 169 7.72 31.32 -1.04
CA TRP A 169 8.81 31.89 -1.83
C TRP A 169 8.38 33.21 -2.43
N LYS A 170 9.26 34.21 -2.39
CA LYS A 170 8.96 35.57 -2.82
C LYS A 170 10.12 36.16 -3.63
N ALA A 171 9.77 36.96 -4.64
CA ALA A 171 10.68 37.84 -5.32
C ALA A 171 10.07 39.27 -5.38
N PRO A 172 10.89 40.34 -5.46
CA PRO A 172 10.37 41.67 -5.67
C PRO A 172 9.49 41.72 -6.92
N GLY A 173 8.27 42.24 -6.79
CA GLY A 173 7.31 42.37 -7.89
C GLY A 173 6.59 41.06 -8.30
N LEU A 174 6.84 39.94 -7.65
CA LEU A 174 6.17 38.66 -7.94
C LEU A 174 5.70 38.00 -6.66
N ALA A 175 4.38 37.81 -6.50
CA ALA A 175 3.81 36.99 -5.46
C ALA A 175 3.66 35.53 -5.95
N THR A 176 3.88 34.59 -5.06
CA THR A 176 3.78 33.16 -5.39
C THR A 176 2.99 32.39 -4.36
N LYS A 177 2.35 31.32 -4.78
CA LYS A 177 1.73 30.34 -3.91
C LYS A 177 1.82 28.96 -4.54
N LEU A 178 2.33 28.01 -3.75
CA LEU A 178 2.48 26.64 -4.15
C LEU A 178 1.61 25.77 -3.25
N VAL A 179 1.02 24.73 -3.86
CA VAL A 179 0.37 23.62 -3.16
C VAL A 179 0.81 22.33 -3.85
N TYR A 180 1.16 21.38 -3.03
CA TYR A 180 1.56 20.03 -3.44
C TYR A 180 0.85 19.01 -2.55
N LEU A 181 0.07 18.15 -3.16
CA LEU A 181 -0.72 17.09 -2.52
C LEU A 181 -0.36 15.76 -3.18
N PRO A 182 0.59 15.01 -2.64
CA PRO A 182 0.97 13.73 -3.20
C PRO A 182 -0.14 12.68 -2.98
N SER A 183 -0.35 11.84 -3.97
CA SER A 183 -1.28 10.71 -3.94
C SER A 183 -0.75 9.55 -3.10
N GLU A 184 0.56 9.32 -3.18
CA GLU A 184 1.31 8.31 -2.43
C GLU A 184 2.39 8.99 -1.54
N GLN A 185 3.26 8.18 -0.91
CA GLN A 185 4.37 8.71 -0.10
C GLN A 185 5.40 9.44 -0.94
N LEU A 186 5.76 8.86 -2.09
CA LEU A 186 6.69 9.41 -3.07
C LEU A 186 5.94 9.76 -4.36
N SER A 187 6.26 10.89 -4.95
CA SER A 187 5.58 11.47 -6.10
C SER A 187 6.49 11.53 -7.33
N GLY A 188 5.88 11.36 -8.52
CA GLY A 188 6.49 11.68 -9.80
C GLY A 188 6.57 13.19 -10.06
N ASP A 189 5.67 13.95 -9.44
CA ASP A 189 5.60 15.40 -9.56
C ASP A 189 6.71 16.13 -8.81
N ILE A 190 7.31 17.11 -9.43
CA ILE A 190 8.12 18.15 -8.78
C ILE A 190 7.83 19.51 -9.41
N LEU A 191 7.55 20.47 -8.57
CA LEU A 191 7.47 21.87 -8.98
C LEU A 191 8.55 22.69 -8.27
N ASN A 192 9.08 23.71 -8.98
CA ASN A 192 10.08 24.59 -8.40
C ASN A 192 9.96 26.01 -8.95
N ILE A 193 10.44 26.97 -8.16
CA ILE A 193 10.60 28.36 -8.52
C ILE A 193 11.88 28.90 -7.89
N PHE A 194 12.71 29.60 -8.66
CA PHE A 194 14.01 30.05 -8.23
C PHE A 194 14.42 31.34 -8.94
N GLN A 195 15.31 32.05 -8.31
CA GLN A 195 15.90 33.27 -8.91
C GLN A 195 17.06 32.88 -9.83
N LEU A 196 17.01 33.30 -11.08
CA LEU A 196 18.12 33.18 -12.04
C LEU A 196 19.10 34.35 -11.89
N ARG A 197 18.59 35.58 -11.77
CA ARG A 197 19.28 36.83 -11.46
C ARG A 197 18.25 37.86 -10.96
N ASP A 198 18.69 39.02 -10.57
CA ASP A 198 17.78 40.08 -10.11
C ASP A 198 16.70 40.40 -11.15
N GLY A 199 15.44 40.32 -10.72
CA GLY A 199 14.27 40.51 -11.56
C GLY A 199 13.94 39.39 -12.54
N LEU A 200 14.75 38.32 -12.59
CA LEU A 200 14.54 37.18 -13.48
C LEU A 200 14.29 35.88 -12.68
N VAL A 201 13.13 35.32 -12.84
CA VAL A 201 12.65 34.16 -12.07
C VAL A 201 12.37 32.99 -13.00
N GLY A 202 13.02 31.84 -12.77
CA GLY A 202 12.73 30.59 -13.43
C GLY A 202 11.71 29.77 -12.62
N PHE A 203 10.86 29.03 -13.31
CA PHE A 203 9.90 28.10 -12.70
C PHE A 203 9.69 26.86 -13.58
N TYR A 204 9.25 25.76 -12.97
CA TYR A 204 8.78 24.58 -13.69
C TYR A 204 7.78 23.78 -12.86
N CYS A 205 6.96 23.01 -13.58
CA CYS A 205 6.22 21.88 -13.07
C CYS A 205 6.55 20.68 -13.95
N LEU A 206 6.98 19.60 -13.34
CA LEU A 206 7.44 18.36 -14.00
C LEU A 206 6.70 17.20 -13.40
N ASP A 207 6.28 16.28 -14.25
CA ASP A 207 5.71 15.00 -13.87
C ASP A 207 6.40 13.86 -14.62
N VAL A 208 6.78 12.81 -13.89
CA VAL A 208 7.41 11.59 -14.42
C VAL A 208 6.37 10.48 -14.48
N THR A 209 6.20 9.89 -15.67
CA THR A 209 5.24 8.81 -15.87
C THR A 209 5.43 7.65 -14.90
N GLY A 210 4.31 7.23 -14.29
CA GLY A 210 4.26 6.20 -13.27
C GLY A 210 4.38 6.78 -11.86
N HIS A 211 4.38 5.93 -10.86
CA HIS A 211 4.38 6.31 -9.44
C HIS A 211 5.44 5.53 -8.65
N GLY A 212 5.65 5.95 -7.42
CA GLY A 212 6.56 5.29 -6.49
C GLY A 212 8.02 5.66 -6.68
N VAL A 213 8.92 4.80 -6.18
CA VAL A 213 10.35 5.10 -5.99
C VAL A 213 11.06 5.46 -7.30
N ALA A 214 10.79 4.74 -8.39
CA ALA A 214 11.51 4.95 -9.65
C ALA A 214 11.17 6.30 -10.29
N ALA A 215 9.89 6.67 -10.34
CA ALA A 215 9.45 7.97 -10.86
C ALA A 215 9.98 9.12 -9.99
N SER A 216 9.89 8.98 -8.66
CA SER A 216 10.38 10.01 -7.74
C SER A 216 11.89 10.24 -7.82
N LEU A 217 12.70 9.19 -8.01
CA LEU A 217 14.14 9.35 -8.20
C LEU A 217 14.49 10.06 -9.51
N LEU A 218 13.79 9.77 -10.60
CA LEU A 218 13.95 10.49 -11.86
C LEU A 218 13.56 11.96 -11.72
N ALA A 219 12.46 12.25 -11.04
CA ALA A 219 12.03 13.61 -10.74
C ALA A 219 13.09 14.38 -9.92
N VAL A 220 13.70 13.74 -8.93
CA VAL A 220 14.81 14.30 -8.13
C VAL A 220 16.03 14.60 -9.01
N ILE A 221 16.43 13.67 -9.89
CA ILE A 221 17.56 13.88 -10.81
C ILE A 221 17.28 15.07 -11.76
N ALA A 222 16.08 15.10 -12.35
CA ALA A 222 15.67 16.20 -13.22
C ALA A 222 15.66 17.55 -12.46
N SER A 223 15.14 17.58 -11.23
CA SER A 223 15.15 18.75 -10.38
C SER A 223 16.57 19.24 -10.06
N HIS A 224 17.51 18.33 -9.84
CA HIS A 224 18.92 18.68 -9.62
C HIS A 224 19.55 19.33 -10.88
N LEU A 225 19.29 18.80 -12.06
CA LEU A 225 19.76 19.34 -13.32
C LEU A 225 19.10 20.68 -13.67
N LEU A 226 17.85 20.90 -13.28
CA LEU A 226 17.11 22.15 -13.44
C LEU A 226 17.40 23.17 -12.34
N SER A 227 18.29 22.89 -11.42
CA SER A 227 18.72 23.82 -10.38
C SER A 227 19.76 24.79 -10.91
N PRO A 228 19.63 26.15 -10.73
CA PRO A 228 20.64 27.12 -11.13
C PRO A 228 21.94 27.00 -10.31
N PHE A 229 21.95 26.24 -9.23
CA PHE A 229 23.09 26.04 -8.32
C PHE A 229 23.84 24.73 -8.59
N SER A 230 23.38 23.91 -9.52
CA SER A 230 24.06 22.67 -9.92
C SER A 230 25.28 22.97 -10.80
N HIS A 231 26.37 22.21 -10.61
CA HIS A 231 27.54 22.27 -11.51
C HIS A 231 27.20 21.84 -12.94
N HIS A 232 26.19 21.00 -13.11
CA HIS A 232 25.68 20.55 -14.41
C HIS A 232 24.31 21.17 -14.71
N SER A 233 24.14 22.45 -14.38
CA SER A 233 22.87 23.16 -14.57
C SER A 233 22.46 23.19 -16.04
N LEU A 234 21.23 22.78 -16.32
CA LEU A 234 20.59 22.92 -17.64
C LEU A 234 19.90 24.27 -17.82
N VAL A 235 19.85 25.11 -16.79
CA VAL A 235 19.15 26.40 -16.83
C VAL A 235 20.11 27.60 -16.94
N LYS A 236 21.40 27.41 -16.64
CA LYS A 236 22.44 28.43 -16.71
C LYS A 236 23.68 28.00 -17.47
N HIS A 237 24.30 28.95 -18.19
CA HIS A 237 25.66 28.80 -18.73
C HIS A 237 26.71 29.01 -17.63
N SER A 238 27.94 28.58 -17.91
CA SER A 238 29.09 28.84 -17.03
C SER A 238 29.45 30.33 -16.87
N ASN A 239 28.97 31.18 -17.76
CA ASN A 239 29.14 32.64 -17.71
C ASN A 239 27.95 33.38 -17.06
N ASP A 240 27.12 32.68 -16.29
CA ASP A 240 25.91 33.20 -15.62
C ASP A 240 24.75 33.63 -16.55
N GLN A 241 24.86 33.46 -17.86
CA GLN A 241 23.73 33.61 -18.77
C GLN A 241 22.77 32.45 -18.58
N HIS A 242 21.47 32.71 -18.68
CA HIS A 242 20.44 31.65 -18.63
C HIS A 242 20.15 31.13 -20.05
N PHE A 243 19.81 29.87 -20.14
CA PHE A 243 19.26 29.27 -21.35
C PHE A 243 17.80 29.70 -21.53
N SER A 244 17.36 29.81 -22.77
CA SER A 244 15.93 30.00 -23.06
C SER A 244 15.11 28.76 -22.70
N PRO A 245 13.79 28.87 -22.45
CA PRO A 245 12.95 27.74 -22.18
C PRO A 245 13.06 26.60 -23.21
N ARG A 246 13.13 26.91 -24.48
CA ARG A 246 13.39 25.94 -25.56
C ARG A 246 14.69 25.17 -25.35
N GLU A 247 15.79 25.88 -25.09
CA GLU A 247 17.10 25.28 -24.90
C GLU A 247 17.14 24.39 -23.67
N VAL A 248 16.49 24.79 -22.58
CA VAL A 248 16.38 23.98 -21.36
C VAL A 248 15.70 22.64 -21.65
N LEU A 249 14.54 22.68 -22.33
CA LEU A 249 13.81 21.43 -22.66
C LEU A 249 14.57 20.56 -23.65
N THR A 250 15.27 21.16 -24.65
CA THR A 250 16.09 20.42 -25.60
C THR A 250 17.24 19.70 -24.88
N ARG A 251 17.92 20.36 -23.95
CA ARG A 251 19.01 19.80 -23.16
C ARG A 251 18.49 18.71 -22.20
N LEU A 252 17.37 18.95 -21.56
CA LEU A 252 16.72 17.95 -20.70
C LEU A 252 16.35 16.71 -21.49
N ASN A 253 15.82 16.87 -22.71
CA ASN A 253 15.52 15.74 -23.59
C ASN A 253 16.77 14.96 -24.01
N GLN A 254 17.92 15.60 -24.21
CA GLN A 254 19.18 14.94 -24.51
C GLN A 254 19.71 14.11 -23.32
N GLU A 255 19.54 14.60 -22.09
CA GLU A 255 19.98 13.88 -20.87
C GLU A 255 19.09 12.66 -20.54
N PHE A 256 17.80 12.71 -20.88
CA PHE A 256 16.82 11.66 -20.51
C PHE A 256 16.32 10.84 -21.71
N GLN A 257 17.20 10.51 -22.66
CA GLN A 257 16.80 9.63 -23.75
C GLN A 257 16.36 8.25 -23.23
N CYS A 258 15.20 7.79 -23.69
CA CYS A 258 14.76 6.43 -23.44
C CYS A 258 15.71 5.43 -24.14
N HIS A 259 16.43 4.64 -23.37
CA HIS A 259 17.20 3.51 -23.87
C HIS A 259 16.31 2.25 -23.86
N GLU A 260 16.60 1.29 -24.75
CA GLU A 260 15.86 0.02 -24.84
C GLU A 260 15.62 -0.60 -23.45
N GLY A 261 14.33 -0.71 -23.07
CA GLY A 261 13.89 -1.30 -21.80
C GLY A 261 13.50 -0.33 -20.67
N ARG A 262 13.64 0.99 -20.85
CA ARG A 262 13.13 2.01 -19.91
C ARG A 262 12.07 2.86 -20.61
N LEU A 263 10.79 2.61 -20.29
CA LEU A 263 9.64 3.35 -20.83
C LEU A 263 9.23 4.54 -19.94
N GLN A 264 10.15 5.06 -19.11
CA GLN A 264 9.85 6.23 -18.29
C GLN A 264 10.19 7.50 -19.06
N PHE A 265 9.20 8.32 -19.29
CA PHE A 265 9.30 9.66 -19.85
C PHE A 265 8.76 10.67 -18.85
N MET A 266 8.99 11.93 -19.10
CA MET A 266 8.47 13.00 -18.24
C MET A 266 7.81 14.10 -19.05
N THR A 267 6.83 14.74 -18.44
CA THR A 267 6.19 15.94 -18.94
C THR A 267 6.68 17.13 -18.13
N ILE A 268 6.84 18.28 -18.76
CA ILE A 268 7.30 19.49 -18.07
C ILE A 268 6.81 20.76 -18.77
N THR A 269 6.38 21.72 -17.95
CA THR A 269 6.29 23.13 -18.34
C THR A 269 7.41 23.88 -17.64
N TYR A 270 8.33 24.49 -18.42
CA TYR A 270 9.41 25.34 -17.93
C TYR A 270 9.21 26.77 -18.44
N GLY A 271 9.43 27.75 -17.57
CA GLY A 271 9.32 29.17 -17.95
C GLY A 271 10.23 30.08 -17.16
N VAL A 272 10.38 31.29 -17.70
CA VAL A 272 11.16 32.37 -17.11
C VAL A 272 10.31 33.66 -17.15
N ILE A 273 10.21 34.35 -16.00
CA ILE A 273 9.55 35.66 -15.88
C ILE A 273 10.59 36.73 -15.66
N ASP A 274 10.65 37.70 -16.57
CA ASP A 274 11.32 38.97 -16.33
C ASP A 274 10.32 39.95 -15.73
N VAL A 275 10.45 40.17 -14.42
CA VAL A 275 9.54 41.03 -13.65
C VAL A 275 9.65 42.48 -14.10
N SER A 276 10.85 42.94 -14.51
CA SER A 276 11.11 44.33 -14.93
C SER A 276 10.47 44.64 -16.29
N GLN A 277 10.55 43.66 -17.20
CA GLN A 277 9.95 43.77 -18.53
C GLN A 277 8.47 43.33 -18.55
N LYS A 278 7.97 42.79 -17.43
CA LYS A 278 6.61 42.22 -17.33
C LYS A 278 6.36 41.17 -18.40
N LYS A 279 7.33 40.30 -18.62
CA LYS A 279 7.37 39.36 -19.74
C LYS A 279 7.64 37.94 -19.21
N MET A 280 6.90 37.00 -19.72
CA MET A 280 7.12 35.58 -19.48
C MET A 280 7.44 34.85 -20.79
N ASN A 281 8.53 34.10 -20.79
CA ASN A 281 8.83 33.13 -21.83
C ASN A 281 8.63 31.72 -21.25
N TYR A 282 8.02 30.81 -22.00
CA TYR A 282 7.79 29.43 -21.54
C TYR A 282 7.80 28.44 -22.70
N ALA A 283 8.00 27.20 -22.40
CA ALA A 283 7.89 26.05 -23.30
C ALA A 283 7.29 24.84 -22.56
N CYS A 284 6.55 24.02 -23.29
CA CYS A 284 5.92 22.81 -22.77
C CYS A 284 6.44 21.57 -23.48
N ALA A 285 6.62 20.48 -22.74
CA ALA A 285 6.99 19.16 -23.25
C ALA A 285 6.00 18.12 -22.72
N GLY A 286 4.88 17.93 -23.44
CA GLY A 286 3.83 16.98 -23.06
C GLY A 286 3.02 17.35 -21.81
N HIS A 287 3.32 18.45 -21.15
CA HIS A 287 2.69 18.88 -19.89
C HIS A 287 1.54 19.85 -20.17
N PRO A 288 0.50 19.90 -19.30
CA PRO A 288 -0.56 20.89 -19.43
C PRO A 288 -0.02 22.32 -19.52
N GLY A 289 -0.53 23.08 -20.49
CA GLY A 289 -0.15 24.49 -20.64
C GLY A 289 -0.60 25.35 -19.47
N PRO A 290 0.14 26.42 -19.12
CA PRO A 290 -0.22 27.34 -18.05
C PRO A 290 -1.59 27.99 -18.28
N ILE A 291 -2.28 28.35 -17.19
CA ILE A 291 -3.52 29.14 -17.28
C ILE A 291 -3.21 30.59 -16.92
N LEU A 292 -3.54 31.48 -17.84
CA LEU A 292 -3.52 32.93 -17.63
C LEU A 292 -4.87 33.40 -17.09
N VAL A 293 -4.84 34.15 -15.99
CA VAL A 293 -5.98 34.88 -15.46
C VAL A 293 -5.62 36.37 -15.48
N LYS A 294 -6.22 37.11 -16.41
CA LYS A 294 -6.02 38.53 -16.54
C LYS A 294 -6.70 39.32 -15.40
N SER A 295 -6.10 40.39 -14.98
CA SER A 295 -6.63 41.29 -13.93
C SER A 295 -8.05 41.79 -14.22
N HIS A 296 -8.39 41.99 -15.50
CA HIS A 296 -9.73 42.38 -15.95
C HIS A 296 -10.73 41.25 -16.10
N GLY A 297 -10.31 39.96 -15.92
CA GLY A 297 -11.22 38.81 -15.78
C GLY A 297 -11.22 37.83 -16.94
N GLU A 298 -10.40 37.99 -17.96
CA GLU A 298 -10.18 36.95 -18.95
C GLU A 298 -9.42 35.77 -18.33
N VAL A 299 -9.89 34.55 -18.61
CA VAL A 299 -9.22 33.29 -18.17
C VAL A 299 -8.99 32.41 -19.39
N LYS A 300 -7.74 32.05 -19.64
CA LYS A 300 -7.36 31.28 -20.84
C LYS A 300 -6.28 30.27 -20.52
N GLN A 301 -6.44 29.03 -20.97
CA GLN A 301 -5.35 28.07 -21.01
C GLN A 301 -4.43 28.41 -22.20
N LEU A 302 -3.13 28.39 -21.95
CA LEU A 302 -2.08 28.58 -22.93
C LEU A 302 -1.60 27.21 -23.37
N ASP A 303 -2.43 26.52 -24.16
CA ASP A 303 -2.18 25.13 -24.55
C ASP A 303 -1.26 25.09 -25.77
N HIS A 304 -0.04 24.60 -25.56
CA HIS A 304 0.99 24.44 -26.56
C HIS A 304 1.65 23.08 -26.40
N PRO A 305 1.02 22.01 -26.90
CA PRO A 305 1.51 20.65 -26.72
C PRO A 305 2.85 20.45 -27.44
N GLY A 306 3.80 19.85 -26.72
CA GLY A 306 5.09 19.38 -27.24
C GLY A 306 5.24 17.88 -26.98
N PHE A 307 6.29 17.26 -27.55
CA PHE A 307 6.61 15.88 -27.21
C PHE A 307 7.13 15.78 -25.78
N PRO A 308 6.68 14.80 -24.98
CA PRO A 308 7.29 14.54 -23.67
C PRO A 308 8.79 14.30 -23.77
N ILE A 309 9.50 14.64 -22.70
CA ILE A 309 10.94 14.44 -22.58
C ILE A 309 11.27 12.95 -22.58
N GLY A 310 12.23 12.54 -23.40
CA GLY A 310 12.77 11.19 -23.49
C GLY A 310 12.12 10.31 -24.55
N ILE A 311 10.99 10.68 -25.15
CA ILE A 311 10.29 9.85 -26.15
C ILE A 311 10.90 9.99 -27.54
N VAL A 312 11.13 11.25 -27.98
CA VAL A 312 11.64 11.55 -29.33
C VAL A 312 13.04 12.15 -29.19
N PRO A 313 14.10 11.48 -29.69
CA PRO A 313 15.48 11.93 -29.49
C PRO A 313 15.75 13.37 -29.92
N ASP A 314 15.31 13.75 -31.10
CA ASP A 314 15.55 15.06 -31.71
C ASP A 314 14.29 15.97 -31.61
N ALA A 315 13.51 15.83 -30.55
CA ALA A 315 12.34 16.68 -30.37
C ALA A 315 12.73 18.17 -30.31
N SER A 316 11.98 18.99 -31.05
CA SER A 316 12.08 20.44 -30.97
C SER A 316 10.94 20.99 -30.13
N TYR A 317 11.25 21.97 -29.29
CA TYR A 317 10.28 22.61 -28.41
C TYR A 317 10.02 24.02 -28.86
N GLU A 318 8.75 24.43 -28.90
CA GLU A 318 8.36 25.80 -29.21
C GLU A 318 8.45 26.69 -27.95
N GLU A 319 9.00 27.86 -28.10
CA GLU A 319 9.03 28.89 -27.05
C GLU A 319 7.96 29.92 -27.33
N HIS A 320 7.18 30.25 -26.31
CA HIS A 320 6.09 31.22 -26.36
C HIS A 320 6.39 32.38 -25.45
N GLU A 321 6.00 33.57 -25.90
CA GLU A 321 6.17 34.82 -25.22
C GLU A 321 4.83 35.39 -24.80
N LEU A 322 4.74 35.88 -23.56
CA LEU A 322 3.54 36.49 -23.00
C LEU A 322 3.89 37.76 -22.24
N PHE A 323 3.19 38.86 -22.55
CA PHE A 323 3.25 40.08 -21.77
C PHE A 323 2.20 40.10 -20.67
N LEU A 324 2.65 40.45 -19.46
CA LEU A 324 1.84 40.45 -18.25
C LEU A 324 1.57 41.90 -17.80
N GLU A 325 0.43 42.12 -17.19
CA GLU A 325 0.09 43.35 -16.50
C GLU A 325 0.06 43.14 -14.98
N ALA A 326 0.15 44.21 -14.22
CA ALA A 326 0.02 44.12 -12.77
C ALA A 326 -1.35 43.53 -12.37
N GLY A 327 -1.33 42.52 -11.51
CA GLY A 327 -2.51 41.77 -11.11
C GLY A 327 -2.85 40.59 -12.01
N ASP A 328 -2.14 40.37 -13.12
CA ASP A 328 -2.28 39.14 -13.91
C ASP A 328 -1.70 37.98 -13.16
N ARG A 329 -2.34 36.81 -13.29
CA ARG A 329 -1.93 35.58 -12.65
C ARG A 329 -1.67 34.45 -13.65
N ILE A 330 -0.64 33.68 -13.37
CA ILE A 330 -0.33 32.43 -14.09
C ILE A 330 -0.49 31.28 -13.12
N TYR A 331 -1.19 30.23 -13.55
CA TYR A 331 -1.31 28.99 -12.83
C TYR A 331 -0.66 27.88 -13.63
N ILE A 332 0.29 27.18 -13.02
CA ILE A 332 0.96 25.99 -13.55
C ILE A 332 0.48 24.82 -12.67
N TYR A 333 0.17 23.69 -13.28
CA TYR A 333 -0.45 22.58 -12.58
C TYR A 333 -0.12 21.25 -13.26
N SER A 334 -0.09 20.15 -12.49
CA SER A 334 0.03 18.79 -13.02
C SER A 334 -1.32 18.25 -13.50
N ASP A 335 -1.27 17.22 -14.34
CA ASP A 335 -2.46 16.57 -14.93
C ASP A 335 -3.38 15.91 -13.88
N GLY A 336 -2.85 15.48 -12.72
CA GLY A 336 -3.65 14.99 -11.61
C GLY A 336 -4.78 15.93 -11.16
N LEU A 337 -4.67 17.23 -11.49
CA LEU A 337 -5.73 18.20 -11.16
C LEU A 337 -6.94 18.08 -12.10
N PRO A 338 -6.83 18.19 -13.45
CA PRO A 338 -7.95 17.98 -14.36
C PRO A 338 -8.39 16.52 -14.45
N GLU A 339 -7.52 15.54 -14.15
CA GLU A 339 -7.81 14.12 -14.18
C GLU A 339 -8.38 13.58 -12.85
N ALA A 340 -8.53 14.43 -11.85
CA ALA A 340 -9.17 14.08 -10.59
C ALA A 340 -10.59 13.54 -10.81
N GLN A 341 -10.87 12.35 -10.26
CA GLN A 341 -12.14 11.64 -10.48
C GLN A 341 -13.09 11.78 -9.30
N SER A 342 -14.35 12.08 -9.59
CA SER A 342 -15.44 12.01 -8.61
C SER A 342 -15.75 10.55 -8.24
N SER A 343 -16.54 10.36 -7.18
CA SER A 343 -17.09 9.05 -6.81
C SER A 343 -17.90 8.37 -7.92
N GLY A 344 -18.43 9.15 -8.86
CA GLY A 344 -19.13 8.67 -10.07
C GLY A 344 -18.22 8.42 -11.27
N GLY A 345 -16.89 8.55 -11.12
CA GLY A 345 -15.91 8.33 -12.19
C GLY A 345 -15.79 9.48 -13.20
N GLN A 346 -16.40 10.64 -12.95
CA GLN A 346 -16.29 11.82 -13.82
C GLN A 346 -14.99 12.58 -13.51
N PHE A 347 -14.27 12.98 -14.56
CA PHE A 347 -13.08 13.82 -14.42
C PHE A 347 -13.46 15.26 -14.08
N PHE A 348 -12.57 15.97 -13.35
CA PHE A 348 -12.74 17.39 -13.03
C PHE A 348 -12.66 18.26 -14.27
N GLU A 349 -11.80 17.91 -15.20
CA GLU A 349 -11.55 18.54 -16.50
C GLU A 349 -11.05 19.98 -16.42
N VAL A 350 -10.32 20.41 -17.45
CA VAL A 350 -9.80 21.78 -17.58
C VAL A 350 -10.92 22.83 -17.58
N LYS A 351 -12.09 22.50 -18.11
CA LYS A 351 -13.25 23.41 -18.11
C LYS A 351 -13.68 23.81 -16.71
N GLN A 352 -13.73 22.84 -15.77
CA GLN A 352 -14.07 23.10 -14.37
C GLN A 352 -12.97 23.94 -13.70
N LEU A 353 -11.70 23.65 -14.02
CA LEU A 353 -10.54 24.40 -13.54
C LEU A 353 -10.62 25.89 -13.94
N LEU A 354 -10.86 26.19 -15.23
CA LEU A 354 -11.02 27.56 -15.73
C LEU A 354 -12.21 28.27 -15.05
N SER A 355 -13.35 27.58 -14.88
CA SER A 355 -14.53 28.13 -14.20
C SER A 355 -14.24 28.50 -12.75
N ASN A 356 -13.55 27.65 -12.02
CA ASN A 356 -13.18 27.91 -10.63
C ASN A 356 -12.19 29.08 -10.53
N LEU A 357 -11.17 29.14 -11.39
CA LEU A 357 -10.22 30.27 -11.41
C LEU A 357 -10.90 31.59 -11.74
N LEU A 358 -11.85 31.60 -12.64
CA LEU A 358 -12.69 32.77 -12.93
C LEU A 358 -13.48 33.23 -11.69
N GLN A 359 -14.07 32.28 -10.97
CA GLN A 359 -14.80 32.55 -9.73
C GLN A 359 -13.87 33.12 -8.63
N TYR A 360 -12.65 32.55 -8.49
CA TYR A 360 -11.71 32.91 -7.45
C TYR A 360 -10.81 34.11 -7.79
N ARG A 361 -10.94 34.72 -8.98
CA ARG A 361 -10.06 35.81 -9.45
C ARG A 361 -10.00 37.03 -8.54
N LYS A 362 -11.10 37.31 -7.81
CA LYS A 362 -11.18 38.44 -6.86
C LYS A 362 -10.54 38.16 -5.50
N LEU A 363 -10.26 36.89 -5.18
CA LEU A 363 -9.57 36.53 -3.96
C LEU A 363 -8.08 36.82 -4.09
N ASN A 364 -7.35 36.95 -2.97
CA ASN A 364 -5.90 36.97 -3.03
C ASN A 364 -5.35 35.63 -3.58
N LEU A 365 -4.13 35.66 -4.10
CA LEU A 365 -3.52 34.47 -4.75
C LEU A 365 -3.53 33.24 -3.85
N SER A 366 -3.17 33.40 -2.58
CA SER A 366 -3.14 32.27 -1.61
C SER A 366 -4.49 31.64 -1.40
N CYS A 367 -5.56 32.44 -1.33
CA CYS A 367 -6.93 31.95 -1.21
C CYS A 367 -7.41 31.29 -2.52
N SER A 368 -7.05 31.88 -3.67
CA SER A 368 -7.41 31.31 -4.98
C SER A 368 -6.84 29.92 -5.17
N VAL A 369 -5.53 29.72 -4.92
CA VAL A 369 -4.88 28.40 -5.03
C VAL A 369 -5.45 27.41 -4.03
N ARG A 370 -5.66 27.83 -2.76
CA ARG A 370 -6.24 26.94 -1.74
C ARG A 370 -7.68 26.50 -2.09
N ASN A 371 -8.53 27.44 -2.51
CA ASN A 371 -9.90 27.11 -2.87
C ASN A 371 -9.97 26.18 -4.08
N LEU A 372 -9.03 26.32 -5.02
CA LEU A 372 -8.93 25.44 -6.17
C LEU A 372 -8.61 24.00 -5.72
N THR A 373 -7.60 23.82 -4.88
CA THR A 373 -7.25 22.48 -4.37
C THR A 373 -8.36 21.88 -3.51
N GLN A 374 -9.04 22.67 -2.67
CA GLN A 374 -10.21 22.22 -1.91
C GLN A 374 -11.39 21.83 -2.81
N ALA A 375 -11.60 22.50 -3.93
CA ALA A 375 -12.63 22.13 -4.89
C ALA A 375 -12.37 20.75 -5.50
N VAL A 376 -11.09 20.43 -5.81
CA VAL A 376 -10.70 19.11 -6.31
C VAL A 376 -10.83 18.04 -5.23
N GLU A 377 -10.35 18.29 -4.02
CA GLU A 377 -10.53 17.36 -2.89
C GLU A 377 -12.02 17.07 -2.62
N SER A 378 -12.87 18.08 -2.68
CA SER A 378 -14.33 17.93 -2.53
C SER A 378 -14.95 17.15 -3.69
N TRP A 379 -14.43 17.30 -4.92
CA TRP A 379 -14.85 16.55 -6.09
C TRP A 379 -14.57 15.07 -5.96
N CYS A 380 -13.40 14.71 -5.41
CA CYS A 380 -13.00 13.33 -5.19
C CYS A 380 -13.68 12.66 -4.00
N SER A 381 -14.25 13.45 -3.06
CA SER A 381 -14.80 12.93 -1.79
C SER A 381 -15.88 11.86 -1.99
N PRO A 382 -15.87 10.76 -1.19
CA PRO A 382 -15.03 10.48 -0.01
C PRO A 382 -13.63 9.90 -0.31
N ALA A 383 -13.31 9.61 -1.57
CA ALA A 383 -11.99 9.13 -1.96
C ALA A 383 -10.95 10.29 -1.95
N ARG A 384 -9.67 9.94 -2.02
CA ARG A 384 -8.59 10.90 -2.27
C ARG A 384 -8.30 10.95 -3.78
N PRO A 385 -7.67 12.04 -4.27
CA PRO A 385 -7.11 12.05 -5.62
C PRO A 385 -6.20 10.83 -5.85
N ARG A 386 -6.28 10.25 -7.04
CA ARG A 386 -5.52 9.05 -7.41
C ARG A 386 -4.13 9.37 -7.91
N ASP A 387 -3.93 10.61 -8.34
CA ASP A 387 -2.67 11.13 -8.83
C ASP A 387 -2.22 12.33 -8.02
N ASP A 388 -0.94 12.69 -8.18
CA ASP A 388 -0.33 13.82 -7.50
C ASP A 388 -0.95 15.13 -7.99
N ILE A 389 -1.23 16.05 -7.07
CA ILE A 389 -1.76 17.37 -7.39
C ILE A 389 -0.70 18.42 -7.05
N SER A 390 -0.15 19.02 -8.08
CA SER A 390 0.81 20.11 -7.99
C SER A 390 0.23 21.36 -8.60
N VAL A 391 0.21 22.47 -7.85
CA VAL A 391 -0.29 23.77 -8.33
C VAL A 391 0.65 24.88 -7.89
N MET A 392 1.07 25.71 -8.83
CA MET A 392 1.81 26.94 -8.60
C MET A 392 1.01 28.11 -9.15
N GLY A 393 0.67 29.05 -8.30
CA GLY A 393 0.13 30.36 -8.70
C GLY A 393 1.19 31.43 -8.61
N LEU A 394 1.31 32.25 -9.67
CA LEU A 394 2.21 33.42 -9.79
C LEU A 394 1.36 34.66 -10.06
N GLU A 395 1.60 35.77 -9.37
CA GLU A 395 0.90 37.03 -9.59
C GLU A 395 1.92 38.16 -9.73
N LEU A 396 1.86 38.89 -10.86
CA LEU A 396 2.67 40.09 -11.06
C LEU A 396 2.13 41.22 -10.19
N CYS A 397 2.93 41.69 -9.24
CA CYS A 397 2.54 42.76 -8.35
C CYS A 397 2.67 44.12 -9.03
N ALA A 398 1.86 45.09 -8.59
CA ALA A 398 2.12 46.50 -8.92
C ALA A 398 3.44 46.92 -8.25
N THR A 399 4.35 47.51 -9.02
CA THR A 399 5.59 48.12 -8.55
C THR A 399 5.32 49.44 -7.88
#